data_31a51bca397d4880da16c388db2b61cf
#
_entry.id   31a51bca397d4880da16c388db2b61cf
#
_cell.length_a   1.000
_cell.length_b   1.000
_cell.length_c   1.000
_cell.angle_alpha   90.00
_cell.angle_beta   90.00
_cell.angle_gamma   90.00
#
_symmetry.space_group_name_H-M   'P 1'
#
loop_
_entity.id
_entity.type
_entity.pdbx_description
1 polymer ?
#
loop_
_entity_poly.entity_id
_entity_poly.type
_entity_poly.pdbx_seq_one_letter_code
_entity_poly.pdbx_strand_id
1 'polypeptide(L)'
;ACFSPEGGNVKILDEKEGNWYHYYQPTDWTIGNNILGTEEEMQVMLDSAKKYDIRVLVDVLPNHTAFNIDLVTDEFYAAVGGREKMFHSCGLEGIHDYSDRTQCTLQGVGGLPDVNTENPLFQKYYMQFVNKLLEMGVRGFRYDTAKHIGVHSDPLDTAAGVTENDFWDVATGRKEVLGVSLALPYDSLFVYGEVLQGGGVPEAEYAGYFGQTA
;
A
#
# COMPACT_ATOMS: atom_id res chain seq x y z
N ALA A 1 -6.88 -2.27 5.80
CA ALA A 1 -6.61 -3.40 4.90
C ALA A 1 -7.14 -4.71 5.50
N CYS A 2 -7.61 -5.60 4.65
CA CYS A 2 -7.89 -6.99 5.01
C CYS A 2 -6.60 -7.79 4.86
N PHE A 3 -6.33 -8.66 5.82
CA PHE A 3 -5.11 -9.45 5.83
C PHE A 3 -5.39 -10.92 5.53
N SER A 4 -4.37 -11.63 5.09
CA SER A 4 -4.48 -13.04 4.77
C SER A 4 -5.05 -13.84 5.95
N PRO A 5 -6.13 -14.60 5.76
CA PRO A 5 -6.65 -15.47 6.79
C PRO A 5 -5.80 -16.74 7.02
N GLU A 6 -4.80 -17.00 6.18
CA GLU A 6 -3.94 -18.19 6.32
C GLU A 6 -3.17 -18.20 7.64
N GLY A 7 -2.86 -17.03 8.19
CA GLY A 7 -2.31 -16.92 9.53
C GLY A 7 -3.32 -17.20 10.64
N GLY A 8 -4.59 -17.28 10.26
CA GLY A 8 -5.68 -17.39 11.21
C GLY A 8 -5.75 -16.19 12.13
N ASN A 9 -6.65 -15.28 11.88
CA ASN A 9 -6.76 -14.00 12.60
C ASN A 9 -6.72 -14.16 14.13
N VAL A 10 -7.34 -15.23 14.61
CA VAL A 10 -7.33 -15.60 16.03
C VAL A 10 -5.98 -16.18 16.44
N LYS A 11 -5.29 -16.84 15.52
CA LYS A 11 -4.06 -17.58 15.80
C LYS A 11 -2.83 -16.70 15.90
N ILE A 12 -2.83 -15.54 15.26
CA ILE A 12 -1.75 -14.55 15.41
C ILE A 12 -1.71 -13.97 16.82
N LEU A 13 -2.86 -13.88 17.48
CA LEU A 13 -2.96 -13.43 18.86
C LEU A 13 -2.63 -14.55 19.87
N ASP A 14 -2.64 -15.81 19.43
CA ASP A 14 -2.12 -16.94 20.20
C ASP A 14 -0.63 -17.10 19.87
N GLU A 15 0.26 -16.85 20.81
CA GLU A 15 1.72 -16.94 20.66
C GLU A 15 2.23 -18.27 20.06
N LYS A 16 1.40 -19.29 19.99
CA LYS A 16 1.74 -20.60 19.46
C LYS A 16 1.44 -20.79 17.98
N GLU A 17 0.63 -19.93 17.41
CA GLU A 17 0.15 -20.08 16.03
C GLU A 17 0.12 -18.75 15.31
N GLY A 18 0.48 -18.73 14.03
CA GLY A 18 0.57 -17.55 13.20
C GLY A 18 1.95 -16.86 13.24
N ASN A 19 2.16 -15.92 12.35
CA ASN A 19 3.40 -15.20 12.18
C ASN A 19 3.14 -13.72 11.90
N TRP A 20 4.06 -12.86 12.31
CA TRP A 20 4.00 -11.42 12.12
C TRP A 20 3.80 -11.01 10.65
N TYR A 21 4.36 -11.76 9.69
CA TYR A 21 4.28 -11.44 8.25
C TYR A 21 2.87 -11.50 7.68
N HIS A 22 1.92 -12.15 8.34
CA HIS A 22 0.52 -12.13 7.90
C HIS A 22 -0.13 -10.75 8.02
N TYR A 23 0.39 -9.87 8.88
CA TYR A 23 -0.03 -8.47 8.94
C TYR A 23 0.38 -7.67 7.70
N TYR A 24 1.34 -8.19 6.92
CA TYR A 24 1.86 -7.59 5.72
C TYR A 24 1.41 -8.31 4.44
N GLN A 25 0.29 -9.02 4.49
CA GLN A 25 -0.30 -9.73 3.36
C GLN A 25 -1.76 -9.27 3.14
N PRO A 26 -1.97 -8.08 2.53
CA PRO A 26 -3.32 -7.56 2.30
C PRO A 26 -4.07 -8.40 1.27
N THR A 27 -5.37 -8.59 1.53
CA THR A 27 -6.31 -9.24 0.63
C THR A 27 -7.36 -8.28 0.10
N ASP A 28 -7.39 -7.06 0.65
CA ASP A 28 -8.23 -5.95 0.26
C ASP A 28 -7.73 -4.67 0.98
N TRP A 29 -8.14 -3.50 0.53
CA TRP A 29 -7.87 -2.20 1.18
C TRP A 29 -9.16 -1.63 1.79
N THR A 30 -9.61 -2.25 2.87
CA THR A 30 -10.76 -1.86 3.67
C THR A 30 -10.40 -1.77 5.15
N ILE A 31 -11.29 -1.21 5.98
CA ILE A 31 -11.09 -1.06 7.42
C ILE A 31 -12.04 -2.00 8.15
N GLY A 32 -11.57 -2.56 9.26
CA GLY A 32 -12.47 -3.20 10.22
C GLY A 32 -12.82 -4.63 9.92
N ASN A 33 -11.89 -5.36 9.39
CA ASN A 33 -12.04 -6.80 9.41
C ASN A 33 -10.89 -7.44 10.20
N ASN A 34 -11.20 -8.51 10.81
CA ASN A 34 -10.29 -9.51 11.35
C ASN A 34 -9.34 -9.07 12.50
N ILE A 35 -8.04 -9.33 12.36
CA ILE A 35 -7.00 -9.34 13.39
C ILE A 35 -6.85 -8.03 14.16
N LEU A 36 -7.04 -6.90 13.47
CA LEU A 36 -6.80 -5.58 14.04
C LEU A 36 -8.05 -4.96 14.69
N GLY A 37 -9.19 -5.66 14.63
CA GLY A 37 -10.44 -5.18 15.17
C GLY A 37 -11.39 -4.59 14.12
N THR A 38 -12.50 -4.02 14.60
CA THR A 38 -13.54 -3.43 13.76
C THR A 38 -13.27 -1.95 13.46
N GLU A 39 -14.02 -1.40 12.51
CA GLU A 39 -13.99 0.05 12.21
C GLU A 39 -14.39 0.86 13.45
N GLU A 40 -15.39 0.41 14.21
CA GLU A 40 -15.88 1.05 15.42
C GLU A 40 -14.82 1.06 16.52
N GLU A 41 -14.09 -0.04 16.69
CA GLU A 41 -12.99 -0.13 17.66
C GLU A 41 -11.84 0.80 17.29
N MET A 42 -11.52 0.88 16.00
CA MET A 42 -10.54 1.84 15.50
C MET A 42 -10.98 3.28 15.75
N GLN A 43 -12.26 3.62 15.53
CA GLN A 43 -12.78 4.96 15.82
C GLN A 43 -12.67 5.31 17.31
N VAL A 44 -13.00 4.37 18.18
CA VAL A 44 -12.85 4.55 19.65
C VAL A 44 -11.39 4.79 20.03
N MET A 45 -10.46 4.06 19.44
CA MET A 45 -9.02 4.26 19.64
C MET A 45 -8.58 5.66 19.18
N LEU A 46 -8.97 6.08 17.96
CA LEU A 46 -8.62 7.39 17.40
C LEU A 46 -9.20 8.55 18.22
N ASP A 47 -10.44 8.43 18.66
CA ASP A 47 -11.09 9.42 19.52
C ASP A 47 -10.39 9.53 20.89
N SER A 48 -9.91 8.41 21.41
CA SER A 48 -9.14 8.36 22.63
C SER A 48 -7.77 9.00 22.45
N ALA A 49 -7.05 8.66 21.38
CA ALA A 49 -5.76 9.25 21.06
C ALA A 49 -5.86 10.79 20.92
N LYS A 50 -6.89 11.27 20.27
CA LYS A 50 -7.17 12.72 20.11
C LYS A 50 -7.35 13.44 21.44
N LYS A 51 -7.95 12.81 22.44
CA LYS A 51 -8.13 13.40 23.80
C LYS A 51 -6.80 13.64 24.51
N TYR A 52 -5.78 12.87 24.16
CA TYR A 52 -4.43 12.98 24.73
C TYR A 52 -3.42 13.67 23.80
N ASP A 53 -3.91 14.33 22.74
CA ASP A 53 -3.08 14.97 21.71
C ASP A 53 -2.06 14.00 21.06
N ILE A 54 -2.47 12.74 20.90
CA ILE A 54 -1.67 11.71 20.23
C ILE A 54 -2.10 11.64 18.76
N ARG A 55 -1.15 11.78 17.85
CA ARG A 55 -1.36 11.55 16.42
C ARG A 55 -1.11 10.08 16.10
N VAL A 56 -2.07 9.45 15.44
CA VAL A 56 -1.97 8.06 14.99
C VAL A 56 -1.53 8.04 13.54
N LEU A 57 -0.51 7.23 13.26
CA LEU A 57 -0.07 6.90 11.93
C LEU A 57 -0.48 5.46 11.61
N VAL A 58 -0.83 5.22 10.36
CA VAL A 58 -1.18 3.88 9.88
C VAL A 58 -0.10 3.38 8.92
N ASP A 59 0.32 2.14 9.13
CA ASP A 59 1.15 1.42 8.18
C ASP A 59 0.30 0.97 7.00
N VAL A 60 0.63 1.41 5.80
CA VAL A 60 -0.14 1.17 4.57
C VAL A 60 0.71 0.43 3.54
N LEU A 61 0.10 -0.56 2.90
CA LEU A 61 0.77 -1.55 2.06
C LEU A 61 0.21 -1.56 0.62
N PRO A 62 0.48 -0.53 -0.20
CA PRO A 62 -0.05 -0.51 -1.57
C PRO A 62 0.68 -1.40 -2.56
N ASN A 63 1.93 -1.79 -2.27
CA ASN A 63 2.83 -2.44 -3.21
C ASN A 63 2.43 -3.87 -3.59
N HIS A 64 1.89 -4.65 -2.68
CA HIS A 64 1.70 -6.09 -2.87
C HIS A 64 0.44 -6.63 -2.21
N THR A 65 0.05 -7.84 -2.59
CA THR A 65 -1.04 -8.60 -1.97
C THR A 65 -0.51 -9.74 -1.11
N ALA A 66 -1.44 -10.50 -0.53
CA ALA A 66 -1.13 -11.79 0.06
C ALA A 66 -0.47 -12.72 -0.97
N PHE A 67 0.43 -13.59 -0.48
CA PHE A 67 1.11 -14.59 -1.31
C PHE A 67 0.12 -15.44 -2.12
N ASN A 68 -0.97 -15.89 -1.49
CA ASN A 68 -2.06 -16.57 -2.17
C ASN A 68 -3.07 -15.56 -2.71
N ILE A 69 -2.97 -15.27 -4.01
CA ILE A 69 -3.84 -14.31 -4.71
C ILE A 69 -5.31 -14.75 -4.80
N ASP A 70 -5.64 -16.01 -4.50
CA ASP A 70 -7.03 -16.47 -4.43
C ASP A 70 -7.73 -16.01 -3.13
N LEU A 71 -6.98 -15.44 -2.19
CA LEU A 71 -7.52 -14.81 -0.98
C LEU A 71 -7.90 -13.33 -1.19
N VAL A 72 -7.45 -12.72 -2.28
CA VAL A 72 -7.87 -11.37 -2.66
C VAL A 72 -9.35 -11.41 -3.03
N THR A 73 -10.13 -10.45 -2.51
CA THR A 73 -11.60 -10.49 -2.66
C THR A 73 -12.05 -10.27 -4.09
N ASP A 74 -13.14 -10.91 -4.49
CA ASP A 74 -13.74 -10.74 -5.82
C ASP A 74 -14.24 -9.31 -6.03
N GLU A 75 -14.73 -8.67 -4.97
CA GLU A 75 -15.15 -7.27 -4.96
C GLU A 75 -13.99 -6.34 -5.30
N PHE A 76 -12.83 -6.60 -4.71
CA PHE A 76 -11.64 -5.82 -5.00
C PHE A 76 -11.18 -6.04 -6.45
N TYR A 77 -11.08 -7.28 -6.93
CA TYR A 77 -10.74 -7.53 -8.34
C TYR A 77 -11.69 -6.83 -9.30
N ALA A 78 -12.99 -6.86 -9.05
CA ALA A 78 -13.98 -6.17 -9.87
C ALA A 78 -13.75 -4.64 -9.85
N ALA A 79 -13.43 -4.07 -8.69
CA ALA A 79 -13.21 -2.64 -8.54
C ALA A 79 -11.98 -2.12 -9.30
N VAL A 80 -10.94 -2.95 -9.45
CA VAL A 80 -9.71 -2.59 -10.16
C VAL A 80 -9.68 -2.99 -11.65
N GLY A 81 -10.79 -3.51 -12.15
CA GLY A 81 -10.97 -3.85 -13.57
C GLY A 81 -10.58 -5.27 -13.96
N GLY A 82 -10.46 -6.16 -12.98
CA GLY A 82 -10.17 -7.57 -13.15
C GLY A 82 -8.78 -7.98 -12.64
N ARG A 83 -8.64 -9.28 -12.40
CA ARG A 83 -7.40 -9.88 -11.87
C ARG A 83 -6.19 -9.61 -12.76
N GLU A 84 -6.39 -9.59 -14.08
CA GLU A 84 -5.34 -9.35 -15.08
C GLU A 84 -4.82 -7.90 -15.09
N LYS A 85 -5.57 -6.96 -14.53
CA LYS A 85 -5.16 -5.55 -14.41
C LYS A 85 -4.63 -5.18 -13.04
N MET A 86 -4.78 -6.11 -12.08
CA MET A 86 -4.39 -5.90 -10.70
C MET A 86 -2.87 -5.90 -10.51
N PHE A 87 -2.16 -6.71 -11.26
CA PHE A 87 -0.73 -6.92 -11.11
C PHE A 87 0.04 -6.34 -12.30
N HIS A 88 1.30 -5.95 -12.07
CA HIS A 88 2.23 -5.68 -13.16
C HIS A 88 2.40 -6.92 -14.04
N SER A 89 2.85 -6.74 -15.28
CA SER A 89 3.00 -7.84 -16.26
C SER A 89 3.92 -8.96 -15.77
N CYS A 90 4.90 -8.64 -14.93
CA CYS A 90 5.79 -9.58 -14.25
C CYS A 90 5.52 -9.68 -12.73
N GLY A 91 4.41 -9.12 -12.26
CA GLY A 91 4.12 -8.96 -10.83
C GLY A 91 3.93 -10.26 -10.05
N LEU A 92 3.71 -11.38 -10.74
CA LEU A 92 3.66 -12.72 -10.13
C LEU A 92 5.02 -13.42 -10.10
N GLU A 93 6.06 -12.82 -10.69
CA GLU A 93 7.43 -13.32 -10.64
C GLU A 93 8.14 -12.70 -9.43
N GLY A 94 9.00 -13.47 -8.76
CA GLY A 94 9.79 -12.94 -7.64
C GLY A 94 11.02 -12.17 -8.11
N ILE A 95 11.45 -11.17 -7.32
CA ILE A 95 12.69 -10.44 -7.54
C ILE A 95 13.88 -11.38 -7.34
N HIS A 96 14.76 -11.48 -8.35
CA HIS A 96 16.00 -12.26 -8.29
C HIS A 96 17.24 -11.39 -8.16
N ASP A 97 17.19 -10.16 -8.66
CA ASP A 97 18.26 -9.17 -8.58
C ASP A 97 17.75 -7.84 -8.06
N TYR A 98 18.00 -7.57 -6.78
CA TYR A 98 17.62 -6.32 -6.12
C TYR A 98 18.45 -5.10 -6.57
N SER A 99 19.45 -5.29 -7.45
CA SER A 99 20.15 -4.19 -8.12
C SER A 99 19.48 -3.74 -9.42
N ASP A 100 18.57 -4.55 -9.95
CA ASP A 100 17.77 -4.23 -11.15
C ASP A 100 16.47 -3.52 -10.75
N ARG A 101 16.38 -2.22 -11.12
CA ARG A 101 15.19 -1.41 -10.82
C ARG A 101 13.92 -1.92 -11.49
N THR A 102 14.02 -2.51 -12.68
CA THR A 102 12.86 -3.10 -13.35
C THR A 102 12.27 -4.24 -12.50
N GLN A 103 13.13 -5.13 -12.01
CA GLN A 103 12.67 -6.19 -11.11
C GLN A 103 12.12 -5.61 -9.81
N CYS A 104 12.81 -4.63 -9.23
CA CYS A 104 12.40 -4.04 -7.95
C CYS A 104 11.03 -3.37 -7.99
N THR A 105 10.60 -2.85 -9.14
CA THR A 105 9.35 -2.08 -9.26
C THR A 105 8.22 -2.79 -10.02
N LEU A 106 8.52 -3.93 -10.64
CA LEU A 106 7.54 -4.65 -11.45
C LEU A 106 7.41 -6.14 -11.06
N GLN A 107 8.16 -6.61 -10.05
CA GLN A 107 8.15 -8.00 -9.60
C GLN A 107 7.94 -8.12 -8.10
N GLY A 108 7.43 -9.27 -7.67
CA GLY A 108 7.04 -9.56 -6.30
C GLY A 108 8.19 -9.58 -5.29
N VAL A 109 8.16 -8.66 -4.34
CA VAL A 109 9.12 -8.61 -3.23
C VAL A 109 8.89 -9.76 -2.27
N GLY A 110 9.94 -10.55 -1.98
CA GLY A 110 9.82 -11.71 -1.10
C GLY A 110 8.83 -12.77 -1.60
N GLY A 111 8.48 -12.76 -2.88
CA GLY A 111 7.48 -13.64 -3.48
C GLY A 111 6.03 -13.18 -3.31
N LEU A 112 5.79 -12.00 -2.72
CA LEU A 112 4.45 -11.41 -2.63
C LEU A 112 4.08 -10.76 -3.97
N PRO A 113 2.91 -11.05 -4.53
CA PRO A 113 2.49 -10.53 -5.83
C PRO A 113 2.46 -9.01 -5.88
N ASP A 114 3.12 -8.44 -6.89
CA ASP A 114 3.31 -7.01 -7.07
C ASP A 114 2.10 -6.36 -7.75
N VAL A 115 1.56 -5.35 -7.10
CA VAL A 115 0.36 -4.64 -7.56
C VAL A 115 0.73 -3.64 -8.65
N ASN A 116 -0.06 -3.59 -9.74
CA ASN A 116 0.02 -2.51 -10.71
C ASN A 116 -0.49 -1.20 -10.08
N THR A 117 0.39 -0.52 -9.36
CA THR A 117 0.09 0.72 -8.64
C THR A 117 -0.25 1.89 -9.58
N GLU A 118 0.08 1.80 -10.86
CA GLU A 118 -0.24 2.75 -11.92
C GLU A 118 -1.63 2.51 -12.53
N ASN A 119 -2.34 1.43 -12.16
CA ASN A 119 -3.73 1.23 -12.55
C ASN A 119 -4.63 2.31 -11.91
N PRO A 120 -5.26 3.19 -12.69
CA PRO A 120 -6.05 4.30 -12.12
C PRO A 120 -7.28 3.84 -11.33
N LEU A 121 -7.80 2.64 -11.60
CA LEU A 121 -8.88 2.06 -10.80
C LEU A 121 -8.36 1.59 -9.44
N PHE A 122 -7.16 1.00 -9.39
CA PHE A 122 -6.50 0.69 -8.11
C PHE A 122 -6.20 1.96 -7.34
N GLN A 123 -5.58 2.96 -7.96
CA GLN A 123 -5.28 4.25 -7.32
C GLN A 123 -6.54 4.87 -6.72
N LYS A 124 -7.65 4.90 -7.47
CA LYS A 124 -8.93 5.41 -6.96
C LYS A 124 -9.40 4.64 -5.73
N TYR A 125 -9.42 3.30 -5.80
CA TYR A 125 -9.86 2.44 -4.71
C TYR A 125 -8.99 2.64 -3.47
N TYR A 126 -7.68 2.64 -3.66
CA TYR A 126 -6.70 2.87 -2.61
C TYR A 126 -6.84 4.26 -1.97
N MET A 127 -7.04 5.31 -2.76
CA MET A 127 -7.25 6.66 -2.24
C MET A 127 -8.57 6.81 -1.48
N GLN A 128 -9.60 6.07 -1.84
CA GLN A 128 -10.84 6.02 -1.04
C GLN A 128 -10.59 5.41 0.35
N PHE A 129 -9.79 4.34 0.42
CA PHE A 129 -9.34 3.76 1.70
C PHE A 129 -8.51 4.75 2.53
N VAL A 130 -7.52 5.41 1.92
CA VAL A 130 -6.69 6.43 2.58
C VAL A 130 -7.56 7.57 3.11
N ASN A 131 -8.47 8.09 2.30
CA ASN A 131 -9.37 9.18 2.69
C ASN A 131 -10.30 8.76 3.84
N LYS A 132 -10.79 7.54 3.84
CA LYS A 132 -11.58 7.01 4.95
C LYS A 132 -10.79 7.01 6.26
N LEU A 133 -9.52 6.60 6.23
CA LEU A 133 -8.63 6.67 7.41
C LEU A 133 -8.46 8.12 7.91
N LEU A 134 -8.27 9.08 6.99
CA LEU A 134 -8.14 10.50 7.32
C LEU A 134 -9.42 11.07 7.94
N GLU A 135 -10.60 10.71 7.41
CA GLU A 135 -11.91 11.08 7.94
C GLU A 135 -12.11 10.57 9.36
N MET A 136 -11.66 9.35 9.66
CA MET A 136 -11.71 8.77 11.01
C MET A 136 -10.77 9.46 12.00
N GLY A 137 -9.74 10.16 11.54
CA GLY A 137 -8.84 10.90 12.41
C GLY A 137 -7.36 10.50 12.35
N VAL A 138 -6.97 9.60 11.45
CA VAL A 138 -5.56 9.32 11.14
C VAL A 138 -4.87 10.60 10.64
N ARG A 139 -3.61 10.80 11.02
CA ARG A 139 -2.84 12.02 10.71
C ARG A 139 -1.47 11.73 10.12
N GLY A 140 -1.27 10.52 9.62
CA GLY A 140 -0.05 10.17 8.92
C GLY A 140 -0.02 8.73 8.45
N PHE A 141 0.97 8.43 7.62
CA PHE A 141 1.15 7.11 7.03
C PHE A 141 2.62 6.72 7.00
N ARG A 142 2.88 5.44 7.23
CA ARG A 142 4.11 4.80 6.80
C ARG A 142 3.77 3.95 5.58
N TYR A 143 4.43 4.21 4.46
CA TYR A 143 4.31 3.37 3.26
C TYR A 143 5.31 2.23 3.34
N ASP A 144 4.79 1.03 3.57
CA ASP A 144 5.56 -0.22 3.54
C ASP A 144 6.11 -0.47 2.14
N THR A 145 7.33 -1.03 2.06
CA THR A 145 7.97 -1.39 0.79
C THR A 145 7.98 -0.26 -0.27
N ALA A 146 8.00 1.00 0.13
CA ALA A 146 7.88 2.15 -0.76
C ALA A 146 8.90 2.14 -1.90
N LYS A 147 10.12 1.61 -1.68
CA LYS A 147 11.16 1.53 -2.72
C LYS A 147 10.78 0.62 -3.89
N HIS A 148 9.77 -0.23 -3.73
CA HIS A 148 9.28 -1.16 -4.75
C HIS A 148 8.14 -0.59 -5.60
N ILE A 149 7.65 0.60 -5.28
CA ILE A 149 6.70 1.35 -6.11
C ILE A 149 7.47 2.36 -6.95
N GLY A 150 7.24 2.35 -8.26
CA GLY A 150 7.99 3.16 -9.21
C GLY A 150 7.88 4.66 -8.96
N VAL A 151 8.97 5.39 -9.25
CA VAL A 151 9.01 6.84 -9.37
C VAL A 151 9.18 7.23 -10.85
N HIS A 152 9.08 8.51 -11.19
CA HIS A 152 9.10 8.94 -12.61
C HIS A 152 10.31 8.48 -13.41
N SER A 153 11.47 8.33 -12.79
CA SER A 153 12.70 7.87 -13.47
C SER A 153 12.78 6.36 -13.67
N ASP A 154 11.89 5.59 -13.03
CA ASP A 154 11.91 4.13 -13.09
C ASP A 154 11.31 3.61 -14.43
N PRO A 155 11.65 2.38 -14.83
CA PRO A 155 11.09 1.73 -15.99
C PRO A 155 9.56 1.61 -15.93
N LEU A 156 8.89 1.78 -17.07
CA LEU A 156 7.44 1.65 -17.21
C LEU A 156 7.05 0.22 -17.57
N ASP A 157 5.98 -0.30 -16.99
CA ASP A 157 5.34 -1.54 -17.44
C ASP A 157 4.47 -1.30 -18.67
N THR A 158 5.11 -1.11 -19.81
CA THR A 158 4.41 -0.89 -21.09
C THR A 158 3.58 -2.10 -21.53
N ALA A 159 3.91 -3.30 -21.06
CA ALA A 159 3.14 -4.52 -21.34
C ALA A 159 1.79 -4.53 -20.61
N ALA A 160 1.72 -3.94 -19.43
CA ALA A 160 0.46 -3.67 -18.70
C ALA A 160 -0.25 -2.38 -19.17
N GLY A 161 0.33 -1.67 -20.15
CA GLY A 161 -0.22 -0.42 -20.67
C GLY A 161 0.10 0.81 -19.81
N VAL A 162 1.05 0.71 -18.89
CA VAL A 162 1.49 1.84 -18.06
C VAL A 162 2.23 2.86 -18.94
N THR A 163 1.87 4.12 -18.79
CA THR A 163 2.48 5.24 -19.54
C THR A 163 3.18 6.25 -18.63
N GLU A 164 2.98 6.17 -17.33
CA GLU A 164 3.53 7.08 -16.32
C GLU A 164 3.58 6.36 -14.96
N ASN A 165 4.66 6.51 -14.20
CA ASN A 165 4.75 6.09 -12.80
C ASN A 165 4.25 7.23 -11.92
N ASP A 166 2.94 7.32 -11.70
CA ASP A 166 2.27 8.46 -11.05
C ASP A 166 1.63 8.15 -9.69
N PHE A 167 1.81 6.93 -9.20
CA PHE A 167 1.23 6.52 -7.91
C PHE A 167 1.54 7.52 -6.80
N TRP A 168 2.79 7.98 -6.71
CA TRP A 168 3.21 8.88 -5.64
C TRP A 168 2.61 10.28 -5.78
N ASP A 169 2.38 10.78 -7.00
CA ASP A 169 1.68 12.05 -7.20
C ASP A 169 0.25 11.98 -6.72
N VAL A 170 -0.42 10.86 -6.98
CA VAL A 170 -1.77 10.60 -6.48
C VAL A 170 -1.78 10.44 -4.95
N ALA A 171 -0.91 9.60 -4.40
CA ALA A 171 -0.85 9.31 -2.97
C ALA A 171 -0.47 10.53 -2.12
N THR A 172 0.31 11.46 -2.69
CA THR A 172 0.70 12.71 -2.00
C THR A 172 -0.22 13.90 -2.34
N GLY A 173 -1.29 13.68 -3.08
CA GLY A 173 -2.28 14.70 -3.42
C GLY A 173 -1.84 15.73 -4.47
N ARG A 174 -0.75 15.46 -5.19
CA ARG A 174 -0.28 16.29 -6.31
C ARG A 174 -1.09 16.07 -7.58
N LYS A 175 -1.71 14.91 -7.70
CA LYS A 175 -2.55 14.51 -8.84
C LYS A 175 -3.86 13.92 -8.34
N GLU A 176 -4.96 14.27 -9.01
CA GLU A 176 -6.26 13.65 -8.82
C GLU A 176 -6.37 12.40 -9.70
N VAL A 177 -7.04 11.35 -9.23
CA VAL A 177 -7.35 10.17 -10.01
C VAL A 177 -8.85 9.89 -10.04
N LEU A 178 -9.46 9.87 -11.23
CA LEU A 178 -10.87 9.53 -11.46
C LEU A 178 -11.85 10.26 -10.50
N GLY A 179 -11.61 11.54 -10.24
CA GLY A 179 -12.44 12.37 -9.37
C GLY A 179 -12.15 12.21 -7.87
N VAL A 180 -11.07 11.52 -7.50
CA VAL A 180 -10.65 11.35 -6.10
C VAL A 180 -9.32 12.05 -5.88
N SER A 181 -9.28 12.96 -4.90
CA SER A 181 -8.08 13.64 -4.42
C SER A 181 -7.84 13.29 -2.95
N LEU A 182 -6.65 13.57 -2.44
CA LEU A 182 -6.35 13.44 -1.02
C LEU A 182 -7.23 14.37 -0.19
N ALA A 183 -7.91 13.82 0.83
CA ALA A 183 -8.94 14.54 1.59
C ALA A 183 -8.40 15.67 2.48
N LEU A 184 -7.11 15.64 2.82
CA LEU A 184 -6.44 16.66 3.63
C LEU A 184 -5.20 17.20 2.91
N PRO A 185 -4.80 18.46 3.17
CA PRO A 185 -3.51 18.96 2.67
C PRO A 185 -2.36 18.05 3.10
N TYR A 186 -1.52 17.64 2.16
CA TYR A 186 -0.43 16.70 2.42
C TYR A 186 0.56 17.20 3.49
N ASP A 187 0.86 18.50 3.51
CA ASP A 187 1.73 19.14 4.48
C ASP A 187 1.18 19.15 5.93
N SER A 188 -0.11 18.85 6.10
CA SER A 188 -0.73 18.64 7.41
C SER A 188 -0.55 17.22 7.98
N LEU A 189 -0.01 16.31 7.19
CA LEU A 189 0.18 14.91 7.53
C LEU A 189 1.65 14.62 7.83
N PHE A 190 1.90 13.62 8.66
CA PHE A 190 3.23 13.03 8.81
C PHE A 190 3.31 11.76 7.95
N VAL A 191 4.11 11.82 6.89
CA VAL A 191 4.21 10.70 5.93
C VAL A 191 5.66 10.36 5.68
N TYR A 192 5.97 9.07 5.68
CA TYR A 192 7.27 8.55 5.29
C TYR A 192 7.15 7.21 4.57
N GLY A 193 8.15 6.86 3.78
CA GLY A 193 8.23 5.60 3.07
C GLY A 193 9.38 4.73 3.54
N GLU A 194 9.19 3.42 3.56
CA GLU A 194 10.28 2.47 3.74
C GLU A 194 11.07 2.36 2.45
N VAL A 195 12.20 3.08 2.39
CA VAL A 195 13.11 3.08 1.25
C VAL A 195 14.47 2.59 1.70
N LEU A 196 14.67 1.26 1.66
CA LEU A 196 15.94 0.64 2.00
C LEU A 196 16.99 0.94 0.92
N GLN A 197 18.16 1.40 1.34
CA GLN A 197 19.28 1.78 0.45
C GLN A 197 19.80 0.59 -0.36
N GLY A 198 20.39 0.90 -1.50
CA GLY A 198 21.05 -0.04 -2.41
C GLY A 198 20.27 -0.30 -3.71
N GLY A 199 20.91 -1.02 -4.65
CA GLY A 199 20.25 -1.44 -5.89
C GLY A 199 19.83 -0.30 -6.84
N GLY A 200 20.53 0.84 -6.85
CA GLY A 200 20.22 1.94 -7.76
C GLY A 200 18.94 2.69 -7.43
N VAL A 201 18.43 2.59 -6.18
CA VAL A 201 17.23 3.29 -5.74
C VAL A 201 17.37 4.80 -5.93
N PRO A 202 16.42 5.48 -6.62
CA PRO A 202 16.46 6.92 -6.83
C PRO A 202 16.00 7.69 -5.56
N GLU A 203 16.80 7.62 -4.49
CA GLU A 203 16.47 8.15 -3.15
C GLU A 203 16.03 9.62 -3.18
N ALA A 204 16.64 10.46 -4.04
CA ALA A 204 16.29 11.86 -4.16
C ALA A 204 14.84 12.08 -4.63
N GLU A 205 14.32 11.21 -5.51
CA GLU A 205 12.93 11.27 -5.96
C GLU A 205 11.97 10.86 -4.83
N TYR A 206 12.26 9.76 -4.12
CA TYR A 206 11.47 9.37 -2.94
C TYR A 206 11.48 10.44 -1.86
N ALA A 207 12.64 11.03 -1.56
CA ALA A 207 12.74 12.16 -0.63
C ALA A 207 11.92 13.36 -1.07
N GLY A 208 11.77 13.58 -2.39
CA GLY A 208 10.91 14.60 -2.97
C GLY A 208 9.42 14.39 -2.66
N TYR A 209 8.96 13.15 -2.45
CA TYR A 209 7.59 12.83 -2.05
C TYR A 209 7.40 12.87 -0.53
N PHE A 210 8.32 12.31 0.24
CA PHE A 210 8.15 12.12 1.68
C PHE A 210 8.82 13.20 2.53
N GLY A 211 9.76 13.95 1.98
CA GLY A 211 10.65 14.83 2.74
C GLY A 211 11.71 14.07 3.53
N GLN A 212 11.41 12.84 3.96
CA GLN A 212 12.33 11.91 4.62
C GLN A 212 12.02 10.48 4.21
N THR A 213 13.06 9.65 4.12
CA THR A 213 12.96 8.19 3.92
C THR A 213 13.55 7.48 5.13
N ALA A 214 12.95 6.38 5.53
CA ALA A 214 13.45 5.55 6.62
C ALA A 214 14.19 4.33 6.09
#